data_212ac0a0880c7c5e42688a07a78e4e75
#
_entry.id   212ac0a0880c7c5e42688a07a78e4e75
#
_cell.length_a   1.000
_cell.length_b   1.000
_cell.length_c   1.000
_cell.angle_alpha   90.00
_cell.angle_beta   90.00
_cell.angle_gamma   90.00
#
_symmetry.space_group_name_H-M   'P 1'
#
loop_
_entity.id
_entity.type
_entity.pdbx_description
1 polymer ?
#
loop_
_entity_poly.entity_id
_entity_poly.type
_entity_poly.pdbx_seq_one_letter_code
_entity_poly.pdbx_strand_id
1 'polypeptide(L)'
;MPSMHKVLIGLMTLVMPASLAAQKLTPGTWTGTISPPDQGALDASFVVRMAGDTTKLTLMAGGMEVEASDVKVEATRLLFSWAPGDATVKCTLLLRDDKSYSGDCLDDKGEKGTIVMRPPKP
;
A
#
# COMPACT_ATOMS: atom_id res chain seq x y z
N MET A 1 -6.47 48.65 -4.96
CA MET A 1 -6.43 48.15 -4.90
C MET A 1 -6.23 47.49 -4.88
N PRO A 2 -6.29 47.29 -4.75
CA PRO A 2 -6.10 46.43 -4.59
C PRO A 2 -5.98 45.56 -4.75
N SER A 3 -6.07 45.37 -4.73
CA SER A 3 -5.92 44.51 -4.74
C SER A 3 -5.69 43.66 -4.92
N MET A 4 -5.77 43.64 -4.91
CA MET A 4 -5.59 42.86 -4.97
C MET A 4 -5.33 42.01 -5.03
N HIS A 5 -5.41 41.91 -4.90
CA HIS A 5 -5.24 41.07 -4.83
C HIS A 5 -5.15 40.10 -5.00
N LYS A 6 -5.30 40.16 -4.92
CA LYS A 6 -5.35 39.28 -5.01
C LYS A 6 -5.07 38.37 -5.32
N VAL A 7 -5.08 38.36 -5.39
CA VAL A 7 -4.88 37.40 -5.61
C VAL A 7 -4.53 36.52 -5.58
N LEU A 8 -4.54 36.57 -5.42
CA LEU A 8 -4.28 35.70 -5.21
C LEU A 8 -4.23 34.80 -5.18
N ILE A 9 -4.44 34.84 -4.95
CA ILE A 9 -4.43 33.99 -4.81
C ILE A 9 -4.37 33.12 -5.09
N GLY A 10 -4.42 32.94 -5.09
CA GLY A 10 -4.55 32.09 -5.27
C GLY A 10 -4.19 31.33 -5.70
N LEU A 11 -4.08 31.28 -5.73
CA LEU A 11 -3.77 30.47 -6.07
C LEU A 11 -3.36 29.61 -5.80
N MET A 12 -3.22 29.85 -5.34
CA MET A 12 -2.92 29.07 -4.87
C MET A 12 -3.18 28.06 -4.91
N THR A 13 -3.57 27.64 -4.87
CA THR A 13 -3.95 26.83 -4.80
C THR A 13 -3.94 25.83 -5.41
N LEU A 14 -3.85 25.45 -5.63
CA LEU A 14 -3.90 24.63 -6.09
C LEU A 14 -3.31 23.65 -6.56
N VAL A 15 -3.22 23.50 -6.60
CA VAL A 15 -2.21 22.65 -7.07
C VAL A 15 -1.90 21.43 -6.28
N MET A 16 -1.87 21.57 -5.05
CA MET A 16 -1.55 20.50 -4.18
C MET A 16 -2.46 19.31 -4.29
N PRO A 17 -3.73 19.49 -4.55
CA PRO A 17 -4.58 18.32 -4.71
C PRO A 17 -4.13 17.41 -5.84
N ALA A 18 -3.57 17.97 -6.86
CA ALA A 18 -3.11 17.14 -7.96
C ALA A 18 -1.98 16.22 -7.54
N SER A 19 -1.08 16.70 -6.69
CA SER A 19 0.03 15.85 -6.28
C SER A 19 -0.46 14.68 -5.43
N LEU A 20 -1.50 14.88 -4.63
CA LEU A 20 -2.05 13.77 -3.86
C LEU A 20 -2.69 12.73 -4.75
N ALA A 21 -3.35 13.16 -5.81
CA ALA A 21 -3.97 12.23 -6.73
C ALA A 21 -2.96 11.39 -7.48
N ALA A 22 -1.70 11.81 -7.52
CA ALA A 22 -0.68 11.08 -8.26
C ALA A 22 -0.11 9.89 -7.49
N GLN A 23 -0.49 9.70 -6.24
CA GLN A 23 0.06 8.60 -5.45
C GLN A 23 -0.53 7.28 -5.91
N LYS A 24 0.29 6.48 -6.54
CA LYS A 24 -0.11 5.17 -7.07
C LYS A 24 1.01 4.18 -6.83
N LEU A 25 0.60 2.96 -6.59
CA LEU A 25 1.53 1.86 -6.47
C LEU A 25 1.89 1.37 -7.87
N THR A 26 3.16 1.15 -8.13
CA THR A 26 3.62 0.68 -9.44
C THR A 26 2.95 -0.65 -9.76
N PRO A 27 2.24 -0.77 -10.89
CA PRO A 27 1.66 -2.06 -11.27
C PRO A 27 2.73 -3.09 -11.60
N GLY A 28 2.40 -4.34 -11.42
CA GLY A 28 3.28 -5.45 -11.71
C GLY A 28 3.38 -6.40 -10.54
N THR A 29 4.33 -7.31 -10.62
CA THR A 29 4.54 -8.30 -9.58
C THR A 29 5.65 -7.83 -8.65
N TRP A 30 5.27 -7.55 -7.42
CA TRP A 30 6.20 -7.25 -6.34
C TRP A 30 6.58 -8.56 -5.67
N THR A 31 7.77 -8.64 -5.12
CA THR A 31 8.24 -9.84 -4.42
C THR A 31 8.69 -9.47 -3.02
N GLY A 32 8.70 -10.44 -2.15
CA GLY A 32 9.14 -10.19 -0.78
C GLY A 32 8.79 -11.35 0.12
N THR A 33 8.41 -11.01 1.35
CA THR A 33 8.12 -12.02 2.36
C THR A 33 6.91 -11.62 3.19
N ILE A 34 6.24 -12.63 3.71
CA ILE A 34 5.21 -12.48 4.73
C ILE A 34 5.65 -13.32 5.92
N SER A 35 5.72 -12.69 7.08
CA SER A 35 6.08 -13.39 8.31
C SER A 35 4.85 -13.42 9.23
N PRO A 36 4.10 -14.53 9.24
CA PRO A 36 2.95 -14.63 10.13
C PRO A 36 3.40 -14.64 11.59
N PRO A 37 2.47 -14.35 12.53
CA PRO A 37 2.82 -14.45 13.94
C PRO A 37 3.35 -15.84 14.28
N ASP A 38 4.41 -15.89 15.06
CA ASP A 38 5.02 -17.14 15.54
C ASP A 38 5.50 -18.08 14.43
N GLN A 39 5.72 -17.56 13.25
CA GLN A 39 6.23 -18.37 12.13
C GLN A 39 7.35 -17.62 11.45
N GLY A 40 8.18 -18.38 10.74
CA GLY A 40 9.25 -17.82 9.95
C GLY A 40 8.71 -17.13 8.69
N ALA A 41 9.58 -16.41 8.01
CA ALA A 41 9.22 -15.69 6.80
C ALA A 41 8.92 -16.67 5.68
N LEU A 42 7.83 -16.37 4.94
CA LEU A 42 7.44 -17.09 3.74
C LEU A 42 7.71 -16.21 2.54
N ASP A 43 8.26 -16.79 1.48
CA ASP A 43 8.38 -16.06 0.23
C ASP A 43 6.99 -15.71 -0.28
N ALA A 44 6.84 -14.51 -0.80
CA ALA A 44 5.54 -14.02 -1.23
C ALA A 44 5.67 -13.21 -2.50
N SER A 45 4.60 -13.19 -3.26
CA SER A 45 4.43 -12.32 -4.41
C SER A 45 3.19 -11.48 -4.20
N PHE A 46 3.25 -10.25 -4.70
CA PHE A 46 2.17 -9.28 -4.55
C PHE A 46 1.88 -8.71 -5.93
N VAL A 47 0.73 -9.05 -6.48
CA VAL A 47 0.38 -8.56 -7.82
C VAL A 47 -0.43 -7.28 -7.66
N VAL A 48 0.10 -6.20 -8.21
CA VAL A 48 -0.54 -4.88 -8.18
C VAL A 48 -1.13 -4.61 -9.56
N ARG A 49 -2.42 -4.33 -9.60
CA ARG A 49 -3.13 -4.01 -10.84
C ARG A 49 -3.93 -2.75 -10.64
N MET A 50 -4.15 -2.02 -11.72
CA MET A 50 -5.05 -0.88 -11.71
C MET A 50 -6.35 -1.26 -12.39
N ALA A 51 -7.47 -0.91 -11.77
CA ALA A 51 -8.80 -1.03 -12.37
C ALA A 51 -9.41 0.36 -12.35
N GLY A 52 -9.21 1.12 -13.44
CA GLY A 52 -9.54 2.54 -13.43
C GLY A 52 -8.65 3.25 -12.44
N ASP A 53 -9.25 3.93 -11.49
CA ASP A 53 -8.51 4.64 -10.45
C ASP A 53 -8.27 3.81 -9.20
N THR A 54 -8.70 2.56 -9.21
CA THR A 54 -8.63 1.69 -8.04
C THR A 54 -7.39 0.79 -8.13
N THR A 55 -6.61 0.75 -7.06
CA THR A 55 -5.49 -0.16 -6.94
C THR A 55 -6.00 -1.50 -6.42
N LYS A 56 -5.69 -2.58 -7.14
CA LYS A 56 -6.01 -3.94 -6.71
C LYS A 56 -4.72 -4.64 -6.32
N LEU A 57 -4.77 -5.39 -5.24
CA LEU A 57 -3.60 -6.07 -4.70
C LEU A 57 -3.97 -7.51 -4.39
N THR A 58 -3.18 -8.45 -4.94
CA THR A 58 -3.36 -9.87 -4.66
C THR A 58 -2.09 -10.40 -4.02
N LEU A 59 -2.24 -11.09 -2.89
CA LEU A 59 -1.12 -11.66 -2.16
C LEU A 59 -1.06 -13.16 -2.45
N MET A 60 0.15 -13.64 -2.73
CA MET A 60 0.39 -15.06 -2.98
C MET A 60 1.52 -15.55 -2.10
N ALA A 61 1.26 -16.53 -1.27
CA ALA A 61 2.26 -17.11 -0.38
C ALA A 61 1.79 -18.49 0.06
N GLY A 62 2.71 -19.42 0.19
CA GLY A 62 2.40 -20.74 0.72
C GLY A 62 1.33 -21.48 -0.06
N GLY A 63 1.26 -21.26 -1.36
CA GLY A 63 0.25 -21.89 -2.18
C GLY A 63 -1.12 -21.24 -2.13
N MET A 64 -1.26 -20.14 -1.40
CA MET A 64 -2.51 -19.39 -1.30
C MET A 64 -2.48 -18.16 -2.17
N GLU A 65 -3.64 -17.79 -2.69
CA GLU A 65 -3.80 -16.55 -3.42
C GLU A 65 -5.00 -15.83 -2.83
N VAL A 66 -4.78 -14.63 -2.29
CA VAL A 66 -5.81 -13.88 -1.58
C VAL A 66 -5.84 -12.45 -2.09
N GLU A 67 -7.01 -11.98 -2.49
CA GLU A 67 -7.15 -10.59 -2.91
C GLU A 67 -7.36 -9.71 -1.68
N ALA A 68 -6.61 -8.62 -1.60
CA ALA A 68 -6.74 -7.66 -0.51
C ALA A 68 -7.98 -6.80 -0.71
N SER A 69 -8.49 -6.28 0.40
CA SER A 69 -9.59 -5.34 0.41
C SER A 69 -9.15 -4.04 1.07
N ASP A 70 -9.93 -2.98 0.86
CA ASP A 70 -9.69 -1.68 1.48
C ASP A 70 -8.28 -1.16 1.21
N VAL A 71 -7.80 -1.34 -0.01
CA VAL A 71 -6.46 -0.91 -0.39
C VAL A 71 -6.43 0.60 -0.51
N LYS A 72 -5.52 1.23 0.25
CA LYS A 72 -5.30 2.68 0.20
C LYS A 72 -3.82 2.95 0.01
N VAL A 73 -3.49 3.70 -1.04
CA VAL A 73 -2.13 4.09 -1.32
C VAL A 73 -1.98 5.56 -0.94
N GLU A 74 -1.22 5.81 0.11
CA GLU A 74 -0.95 7.17 0.59
C GLU A 74 0.47 7.56 0.23
N ALA A 75 0.83 8.82 0.49
CA ALA A 75 2.14 9.34 0.07
C ALA A 75 3.29 8.48 0.59
N THR A 76 3.21 8.00 1.83
CA THR A 76 4.29 7.26 2.46
C THR A 76 3.85 5.92 3.04
N ARG A 77 2.62 5.50 2.78
CA ARG A 77 2.09 4.27 3.38
C ARG A 77 1.21 3.53 2.40
N LEU A 78 1.14 2.24 2.58
CA LEU A 78 0.20 1.37 1.89
C LEU A 78 -0.61 0.64 2.95
N LEU A 79 -1.92 0.79 2.91
CA LEU A 79 -2.81 0.15 3.86
C LEU A 79 -3.73 -0.81 3.12
N PHE A 80 -3.97 -1.96 3.71
CA PHE A 80 -4.94 -2.90 3.15
C PHE A 80 -5.32 -3.93 4.21
N SER A 81 -6.37 -4.66 3.92
CA SER A 81 -6.80 -5.82 4.72
C SER A 81 -6.80 -7.04 3.83
N TRP A 82 -6.57 -8.21 4.42
CA TRP A 82 -6.68 -9.47 3.70
C TRP A 82 -7.06 -10.57 4.68
N ALA A 83 -7.58 -11.66 4.14
CA ALA A 83 -8.08 -12.74 4.96
C ALA A 83 -7.52 -14.06 4.44
N PRO A 84 -6.33 -14.46 4.89
CA PRO A 84 -5.72 -15.72 4.43
C PRO A 84 -6.42 -16.96 4.97
N GLY A 85 -7.30 -16.81 5.92
CA GLY A 85 -8.08 -17.90 6.50
C GLY A 85 -9.31 -17.29 7.10
N ASP A 86 -9.67 -17.71 8.31
CA ASP A 86 -10.86 -17.17 8.98
C ASP A 86 -10.62 -15.80 9.59
N ALA A 87 -9.37 -15.45 9.84
CA ALA A 87 -9.04 -14.18 10.47
C ALA A 87 -8.87 -13.09 9.43
N THR A 88 -9.25 -11.87 9.79
CA THR A 88 -8.97 -10.70 8.99
C THR A 88 -7.71 -10.04 9.50
N VAL A 89 -6.81 -9.71 8.58
CA VAL A 89 -5.51 -9.12 8.90
C VAL A 89 -5.46 -7.73 8.28
N LYS A 90 -5.10 -6.74 9.08
CA LYS A 90 -4.95 -5.35 8.62
C LYS A 90 -3.49 -4.99 8.62
N CYS A 91 -3.01 -4.48 7.49
CA CYS A 91 -1.60 -4.18 7.30
C CYS A 91 -1.40 -2.69 7.07
N THR A 92 -0.33 -2.17 7.65
CA THR A 92 0.15 -0.81 7.40
C THR A 92 1.62 -0.92 7.04
N LEU A 93 1.94 -0.67 5.78
CA LEU A 93 3.30 -0.76 5.29
C LEU A 93 3.82 0.64 5.00
N LEU A 94 5.06 0.89 5.37
CA LEU A 94 5.70 2.19 5.17
C LEU A 94 6.61 2.14 3.95
N LEU A 95 6.59 3.20 3.18
CA LEU A 95 7.49 3.34 2.04
C LEU A 95 8.90 3.60 2.56
N ARG A 96 9.86 2.80 2.11
CA ARG A 96 11.26 2.91 2.53
C ARG A 96 12.08 3.61 1.47
N ASP A 97 13.32 3.97 1.83
CA ASP A 97 14.20 4.73 0.95
C ASP A 97 14.54 3.97 -0.34
N ASP A 98 14.55 2.65 -0.28
CA ASP A 98 14.85 1.82 -1.44
C ASP A 98 13.61 1.53 -2.28
N LYS A 99 12.50 2.23 -2.03
CA LYS A 99 11.22 2.10 -2.73
C LYS A 99 10.46 0.83 -2.37
N SER A 100 10.95 0.04 -1.42
CA SER A 100 10.19 -1.08 -0.88
C SER A 100 9.16 -0.57 0.12
N TYR A 101 8.17 -1.41 0.41
CA TYR A 101 7.23 -1.18 1.50
C TYR A 101 7.43 -2.27 2.53
N SER A 102 7.41 -1.92 3.79
CA SER A 102 7.47 -2.91 4.86
C SER A 102 6.77 -2.39 6.10
N GLY A 103 6.22 -3.29 6.86
CA GLY A 103 5.52 -2.89 8.07
C GLY A 103 4.80 -4.05 8.72
N ASP A 104 3.91 -3.68 9.61
CA ASP A 104 3.24 -4.63 10.49
C ASP A 104 1.82 -4.91 10.04
N CYS A 105 1.39 -6.13 10.31
CA CYS A 105 0.02 -6.57 10.11
C CYS A 105 -0.50 -7.08 11.44
N LEU A 106 -1.75 -6.76 11.74
CA LEU A 106 -2.41 -7.23 12.96
C LEU A 106 -3.65 -8.02 12.57
N ASP A 107 -3.80 -9.19 13.17
CA ASP A 107 -5.03 -9.94 12.99
C ASP A 107 -6.08 -9.49 14.00
N ASP A 108 -7.26 -10.09 13.95
CA ASP A 108 -8.37 -9.70 14.80
C ASP A 108 -8.17 -10.15 16.26
N LYS A 109 -7.13 -10.91 16.54
CA LYS A 109 -6.75 -11.27 17.92
C LYS A 109 -5.61 -10.41 18.44
N GLY A 110 -5.13 -9.46 17.64
CA GLY A 110 -4.03 -8.58 18.02
C GLY A 110 -2.66 -9.18 17.83
N GLU A 111 -2.55 -10.33 17.19
CA GLU A 111 -1.24 -10.92 16.90
C GLU A 111 -0.62 -10.23 15.72
N LYS A 112 0.69 -10.04 15.78
CA LYS A 112 1.41 -9.23 14.80
C LYS A 112 2.26 -10.09 13.86
N GLY A 113 2.12 -9.83 12.57
CA GLY A 113 3.03 -10.33 11.57
C GLY A 113 3.67 -9.18 10.84
N THR A 114 4.51 -9.47 9.85
CA THR A 114 5.18 -8.43 9.07
C THR A 114 5.16 -8.79 7.60
N ILE A 115 5.25 -7.74 6.77
CA ILE A 115 5.33 -7.90 5.31
C ILE A 115 6.45 -7.01 4.80
N VAL A 116 7.20 -7.54 3.84
CA VAL A 116 8.17 -6.77 3.06
C VAL A 116 7.82 -6.97 1.59
N MET A 117 7.62 -5.86 0.87
CA MET A 117 7.32 -5.85 -0.56
C MET A 117 8.40 -5.07 -1.29
N ARG A 118 9.01 -5.67 -2.30
CA ARG A 118 10.00 -5.01 -3.14
C ARG A 118 9.44 -4.80 -4.52
N PRO A 119 9.72 -3.62 -5.14
CA PRO A 119 9.10 -3.29 -6.43
C PRO A 119 9.54 -4.22 -7.54
N PRO A 120 8.77 -4.28 -8.63
CA PRO A 120 9.18 -5.04 -9.80
C PRO A 120 10.48 -4.48 -10.34
N LYS A 121 11.31 -5.36 -10.89
CA LYS A 121 12.55 -4.91 -11.52
C LYS A 121 12.21 -4.20 -12.83
N PRO A 122 12.97 -3.14 -13.16
CA PRO A 122 12.75 -2.42 -14.42
C PRO A 122 13.02 -3.30 -15.63
#